data_30c465eab7ad1a7be1c3a70b3824ddce
#
_entry.id   30c465eab7ad1a7be1c3a70b3824ddce
#
_cell.length_a   1.000
_cell.length_b   1.000
_cell.length_c   1.000
_cell.angle_alpha   90.00
_cell.angle_beta   90.00
_cell.angle_gamma   90.00
#
_symmetry.space_group_name_H-M   'P 1'
#
loop_
_entity.id
_entity.type
_entity.pdbx_description
1 polymer ?
#
loop_
_entity_poly.entity_id
_entity_poly.type
_entity_poly.pdbx_seq_one_letter_code
_entity_poly.pdbx_strand_id
1 'polypeptide(L)'
;MMKPMKKLLCVCAALAMTLSAATAMAADVTGTWTADVKAPDGSSFQLTFTFKQDGTTLTGTVLGAGGDPIPITNGKVDGDKFTFDDSFNGITIHHDCTVVGDTIKITTKTDSTDFPGMDLTLTRTTDAPGKPTAPAAPTAPAKAPQ
;
A
#
# COMPACT_ATOMS: atom_id res chain seq x y z
N MET A 1 -68.18 -36.97 27.59
CA MET A 1 -67.30 -37.22 26.48
C MET A 1 -66.22 -36.11 26.42
N MET A 2 -65.07 -36.47 26.86
CA MET A 2 -63.99 -35.50 26.91
C MET A 2 -63.07 -35.74 25.71
N LYS A 3 -62.97 -34.72 24.84
CA LYS A 3 -62.00 -34.75 23.75
C LYS A 3 -60.61 -34.40 24.27
N PRO A 4 -59.60 -35.18 23.99
CA PRO A 4 -58.23 -34.80 24.31
C PRO A 4 -57.74 -33.66 23.40
N MET A 5 -57.44 -32.55 23.98
CA MET A 5 -56.74 -31.46 23.33
C MET A 5 -55.33 -31.90 22.94
N LYS A 6 -55.11 -32.07 21.70
CA LYS A 6 -53.79 -32.28 21.14
C LYS A 6 -52.95 -31.03 21.36
N LYS A 7 -51.96 -31.20 22.20
CA LYS A 7 -50.95 -30.15 22.43
C LYS A 7 -50.12 -30.02 21.13
N LEU A 8 -50.38 -28.95 20.41
CA LEU A 8 -49.55 -28.59 19.26
C LEU A 8 -48.28 -27.97 19.81
N LEU A 9 -47.23 -28.81 19.79
CA LEU A 9 -45.89 -28.39 20.16
C LEU A 9 -45.33 -27.57 19.03
N CYS A 10 -45.41 -26.22 19.15
CA CYS A 10 -44.66 -25.33 18.27
C CYS A 10 -43.19 -25.44 18.58
N VAL A 11 -42.49 -26.26 17.77
CA VAL A 11 -41.03 -26.23 17.70
C VAL A 11 -40.66 -25.00 16.87
N CYS A 12 -40.43 -23.90 17.55
CA CYS A 12 -39.74 -22.77 16.97
C CYS A 12 -38.28 -23.15 16.82
N ALA A 13 -37.93 -23.70 15.65
CA ALA A 13 -36.55 -23.82 15.23
C ALA A 13 -36.03 -22.40 14.98
N ALA A 14 -35.42 -21.83 16.02
CA ALA A 14 -34.64 -20.61 15.88
C ALA A 14 -33.39 -20.97 15.03
N LEU A 15 -33.50 -20.75 13.73
CA LEU A 15 -32.40 -20.79 12.80
C LEU A 15 -31.52 -19.57 13.09
N ALA A 16 -30.60 -19.73 14.03
CA ALA A 16 -29.56 -18.75 14.26
C ALA A 16 -28.64 -18.75 13.02
N MET A 17 -28.98 -17.86 12.09
CA MET A 17 -28.04 -17.47 11.03
C MET A 17 -26.88 -16.75 11.75
N THR A 18 -25.85 -17.49 12.05
CA THR A 18 -24.56 -16.90 12.37
C THR A 18 -24.05 -16.24 11.10
N LEU A 19 -24.31 -14.95 10.99
CA LEU A 19 -23.71 -14.10 10.00
C LEU A 19 -22.22 -14.06 10.37
N SER A 20 -21.43 -14.99 9.82
CA SER A 20 -19.99 -14.90 9.84
C SER A 20 -19.64 -13.67 9.04
N ALA A 21 -19.50 -12.53 9.71
CA ALA A 21 -18.80 -11.41 9.15
C ALA A 21 -17.37 -11.90 8.88
N ALA A 22 -17.11 -12.34 7.65
CA ALA A 22 -15.75 -12.46 7.17
C ALA A 22 -15.20 -11.03 7.28
N THR A 23 -14.46 -10.78 8.34
CA THR A 23 -13.59 -9.61 8.38
C THR A 23 -12.64 -9.81 7.21
N ALA A 24 -12.94 -9.13 6.09
CA ALA A 24 -11.97 -8.99 5.02
C ALA A 24 -10.75 -8.36 5.70
N MET A 25 -9.75 -9.19 5.98
CA MET A 25 -8.48 -8.69 6.49
C MET A 25 -7.93 -7.82 5.37
N ALA A 26 -8.02 -6.51 5.54
CA ALA A 26 -7.35 -5.59 4.66
C ALA A 26 -5.88 -6.04 4.59
N ALA A 27 -5.37 -6.18 3.38
CA ALA A 27 -3.97 -6.54 3.21
C ALA A 27 -3.12 -5.50 3.95
N ASP A 28 -2.21 -5.95 4.81
CA ASP A 28 -1.30 -5.06 5.51
C ASP A 28 -0.23 -4.58 4.53
N VAL A 29 -0.36 -3.32 4.11
CA VAL A 29 0.58 -2.70 3.17
C VAL A 29 1.77 -2.04 3.88
N THR A 30 1.82 -2.12 5.22
CA THR A 30 2.93 -1.58 6.00
C THR A 30 4.26 -2.21 5.56
N GLY A 31 5.25 -1.38 5.32
CA GLY A 31 6.59 -1.81 4.92
C GLY A 31 7.19 -0.97 3.81
N THR A 32 8.31 -1.44 3.30
CA THR A 32 9.04 -0.81 2.20
C THR A 32 8.80 -1.58 0.91
N TRP A 33 8.48 -0.83 -0.13
CA TRP A 33 8.18 -1.34 -1.45
C TRP A 33 9.01 -0.60 -2.49
N THR A 34 9.41 -1.28 -3.53
CA THR A 34 10.22 -0.70 -4.60
C THR A 34 9.62 -0.96 -5.96
N ALA A 35 9.80 -0.01 -6.87
CA ALA A 35 9.47 -0.15 -8.28
C ALA A 35 10.59 0.41 -9.15
N ASP A 36 10.91 -0.29 -10.22
CA ASP A 36 11.84 0.19 -11.23
C ASP A 36 11.06 0.95 -12.32
N VAL A 37 11.41 2.18 -12.54
CA VAL A 37 10.81 3.05 -13.55
C VAL A 37 11.81 3.30 -14.66
N LYS A 38 11.36 3.14 -15.89
CA LYS A 38 12.14 3.54 -17.07
C LYS A 38 11.74 4.95 -17.48
N ALA A 39 12.71 5.82 -17.53
CA ALA A 39 12.51 7.16 -18.06
C ALA A 39 12.48 7.14 -19.61
N PRO A 40 11.87 8.15 -20.25
CA PRO A 40 11.80 8.23 -21.71
C PRO A 40 13.16 8.29 -22.42
N ASP A 41 14.20 8.73 -21.71
CA ASP A 41 15.59 8.78 -22.19
C ASP A 41 16.30 7.42 -22.15
N GLY A 42 15.62 6.35 -21.69
CA GLY A 42 16.15 5.00 -21.54
C GLY A 42 16.88 4.74 -20.23
N SER A 43 17.03 5.74 -19.36
CA SER A 43 17.56 5.54 -18.01
C SER A 43 16.55 4.79 -17.14
N SER A 44 17.03 4.13 -16.11
CA SER A 44 16.18 3.48 -15.10
C SER A 44 16.49 4.08 -13.74
N PHE A 45 15.44 4.32 -12.96
CA PHE A 45 15.57 4.70 -11.56
C PHE A 45 14.59 3.91 -10.72
N GLN A 46 14.93 3.74 -9.45
CA GLN A 46 14.08 3.03 -8.51
C GLN A 46 13.31 4.02 -7.65
N LEU A 47 12.01 3.80 -7.57
CA LEU A 47 11.14 4.45 -6.59
C LEU A 47 11.06 3.57 -5.35
N THR A 48 11.16 4.16 -4.19
CA THR A 48 10.96 3.48 -2.91
C THR A 48 9.77 4.10 -2.20
N PHE A 49 8.82 3.26 -1.87
CA PHE A 49 7.61 3.63 -1.13
C PHE A 49 7.71 3.03 0.27
N THR A 50 7.56 3.86 1.28
CA THR A 50 7.44 3.40 2.65
C THR A 50 6.03 3.67 3.13
N PHE A 51 5.28 2.62 3.45
CA PHE A 51 3.90 2.72 3.90
C PHE A 51 3.77 2.32 5.36
N LYS A 52 2.89 3.00 6.06
CA LYS A 52 2.41 2.65 7.39
C LYS A 52 0.90 2.70 7.41
N GLN A 53 0.29 1.55 7.61
CA GLN A 53 -1.15 1.41 7.72
C GLN A 53 -1.58 1.45 9.19
N ASP A 54 -2.61 2.23 9.46
CA ASP A 54 -3.29 2.29 10.75
C ASP A 54 -4.80 2.21 10.51
N GLY A 55 -5.35 1.01 10.59
CA GLY A 55 -6.75 0.76 10.22
C GLY A 55 -7.00 1.04 8.74
N THR A 56 -7.82 2.03 8.46
CA THR A 56 -8.13 2.51 7.10
C THR A 56 -7.30 3.70 6.66
N THR A 57 -6.41 4.19 7.50
CA THR A 57 -5.53 5.33 7.21
C THR A 57 -4.18 4.84 6.75
N LEU A 58 -3.68 5.42 5.67
CA LEU A 58 -2.36 5.16 5.13
C LEU A 58 -1.51 6.42 5.22
N THR A 59 -0.31 6.27 5.76
CA THR A 59 0.72 7.30 5.81
C THR A 59 2.01 6.76 5.24
N GLY A 60 2.94 7.63 4.88
CA GLY A 60 4.23 7.21 4.38
C GLY A 60 4.94 8.25 3.55
N THR A 61 5.90 7.78 2.78
CA THR A 61 6.72 8.61 1.90
C THR A 61 7.05 7.89 0.61
N VAL A 62 7.26 8.67 -0.44
CA VAL A 62 7.78 8.22 -1.73
C VAL A 62 9.16 8.82 -1.90
N LEU A 63 10.16 7.99 -2.15
CA LEU A 63 11.53 8.41 -2.45
C LEU A 63 11.79 8.16 -3.93
N GLY A 64 12.00 9.23 -4.67
CA GLY A 64 12.36 9.19 -6.09
C GLY A 64 13.87 9.36 -6.33
N ALA A 65 14.23 9.49 -7.60
CA ALA A 65 15.62 9.69 -8.01
C ALA A 65 16.26 11.00 -7.48
N GLY A 66 15.45 11.95 -7.02
CA GLY A 66 15.91 13.23 -6.48
C GLY A 66 16.45 13.19 -5.05
N GLY A 67 16.28 12.07 -4.34
CA GLY A 67 16.85 11.85 -3.01
C GLY A 67 16.07 12.42 -1.84
N ASP A 68 15.06 13.24 -2.05
CA ASP A 68 14.22 13.77 -0.98
C ASP A 68 12.92 12.96 -0.85
N PRO A 69 12.55 12.52 0.36
CA PRO A 69 11.30 11.81 0.55
C PRO A 69 10.10 12.74 0.43
N ILE A 70 9.15 12.37 -0.40
CA ILE A 70 7.89 13.08 -0.62
C ILE A 70 6.83 12.46 0.30
N PRO A 71 6.21 13.21 1.22
CA PRO A 71 5.16 12.67 2.06
C PRO A 71 3.91 12.37 1.24
N ILE A 72 3.27 11.23 1.52
CA ILE A 72 1.96 10.93 0.96
C ILE A 72 0.87 11.63 1.77
N THR A 73 -0.22 11.97 1.09
CA THR A 73 -1.40 12.60 1.67
C THR A 73 -2.65 11.84 1.27
N ASN A 74 -3.76 12.07 1.96
CA ASN A 74 -5.06 11.47 1.66
C ASN A 74 -5.06 9.93 1.55
N GLY A 75 -4.13 9.27 2.22
CA GLY A 75 -3.99 7.82 2.18
C GLY A 75 -5.19 7.10 2.81
N LYS A 76 -5.84 6.23 2.06
CA LYS A 76 -6.98 5.41 2.51
C LYS A 76 -6.83 3.99 2.04
N VAL A 77 -7.18 3.05 2.91
CA VAL A 77 -7.17 1.61 2.62
C VAL A 77 -8.58 1.06 2.70
N ASP A 78 -8.99 0.31 1.70
CA ASP A 78 -10.27 -0.39 1.62
C ASP A 78 -10.04 -1.81 1.08
N GLY A 79 -9.92 -2.77 1.99
CA GLY A 79 -9.61 -4.16 1.64
C GLY A 79 -8.26 -4.31 0.94
N ASP A 80 -8.27 -4.83 -0.27
CA ASP A 80 -7.08 -5.01 -1.10
C ASP A 80 -6.74 -3.77 -1.94
N LYS A 81 -7.54 -2.72 -1.82
CA LYS A 81 -7.35 -1.47 -2.54
C LYS A 81 -6.98 -0.36 -1.59
N PHE A 82 -6.14 0.52 -2.07
CA PHE A 82 -5.83 1.74 -1.35
C PHE A 82 -5.52 2.87 -2.32
N THR A 83 -5.69 4.08 -1.86
CA THR A 83 -5.41 5.29 -2.62
C THR A 83 -4.57 6.24 -1.79
N PHE A 84 -3.76 7.02 -2.43
CA PHE A 84 -3.05 8.13 -1.81
C PHE A 84 -2.67 9.16 -2.85
N ASP A 85 -2.33 10.34 -2.39
CA ASP A 85 -1.83 11.42 -3.21
C ASP A 85 -0.41 11.78 -2.79
N ASP A 86 0.39 12.22 -3.72
CA ASP A 86 1.63 12.92 -3.46
C ASP A 86 1.71 14.19 -4.31
N SER A 87 2.71 15.02 -4.08
CA SER A 87 2.92 16.23 -4.84
C SER A 87 4.38 16.35 -5.25
N PHE A 88 4.59 16.43 -6.55
CA PHE A 88 5.90 16.62 -7.13
C PHE A 88 5.91 17.86 -8.03
N ASN A 89 6.82 18.78 -7.77
CA ASN A 89 6.93 20.05 -8.52
C ASN A 89 5.62 20.87 -8.59
N GLY A 90 4.79 20.79 -7.54
CA GLY A 90 3.51 21.49 -7.50
C GLY A 90 2.38 20.80 -8.26
N ILE A 91 2.62 19.61 -8.80
CA ILE A 91 1.62 18.77 -9.46
C ILE A 91 1.16 17.73 -8.46
N THR A 92 -0.15 17.60 -8.27
CA THR A 92 -0.71 16.52 -7.47
C THR A 92 -0.82 15.26 -8.31
N ILE A 93 -0.32 14.17 -7.78
CA ILE A 93 -0.36 12.85 -8.39
C ILE A 93 -1.27 11.97 -7.55
N HIS A 94 -2.31 11.42 -8.16
CA HIS A 94 -3.24 10.49 -7.55
C HIS A 94 -2.82 9.07 -7.85
N HIS A 95 -2.77 8.23 -6.83
CA HIS A 95 -2.40 6.83 -6.95
C HIS A 95 -3.57 5.93 -6.58
N ASP A 96 -4.00 5.11 -7.53
CA ASP A 96 -4.94 4.02 -7.32
C ASP A 96 -4.17 2.71 -7.22
N CYS A 97 -4.22 2.05 -6.08
CA CYS A 97 -3.39 0.89 -5.77
C CYS A 97 -4.25 -0.35 -5.50
N THR A 98 -3.75 -1.50 -5.92
CA THR A 98 -4.36 -2.80 -5.64
C THR A 98 -3.28 -3.79 -5.22
N VAL A 99 -3.48 -4.44 -4.07
CA VAL A 99 -2.58 -5.50 -3.59
C VAL A 99 -2.90 -6.80 -4.32
N VAL A 100 -1.88 -7.41 -4.90
CA VAL A 100 -1.99 -8.69 -5.61
C VAL A 100 -0.88 -9.61 -5.10
N GLY A 101 -1.19 -10.45 -4.11
CA GLY A 101 -0.18 -11.30 -3.46
C GLY A 101 0.91 -10.46 -2.79
N ASP A 102 2.16 -10.69 -3.18
CA ASP A 102 3.33 -9.98 -2.66
C ASP A 102 3.70 -8.73 -3.47
N THR A 103 2.82 -8.29 -4.35
CA THR A 103 3.01 -7.12 -5.20
C THR A 103 1.87 -6.12 -5.03
N ILE A 104 2.12 -4.87 -5.38
CA ILE A 104 1.12 -3.82 -5.46
C ILE A 104 1.12 -3.27 -6.87
N LYS A 105 -0.03 -3.26 -7.52
CA LYS A 105 -0.22 -2.56 -8.79
C LYS A 105 -0.69 -1.16 -8.51
N ILE A 106 -0.01 -0.18 -9.08
CA ILE A 106 -0.35 1.24 -8.96
C ILE A 106 -0.66 1.78 -10.34
N THR A 107 -1.80 2.44 -10.45
CA THR A 107 -2.14 3.30 -11.58
C THR A 107 -2.10 4.75 -11.11
N THR A 108 -1.24 5.55 -11.71
CA THR A 108 -1.12 6.98 -11.38
C THR A 108 -1.96 7.82 -12.33
N LYS A 109 -2.54 8.87 -11.79
CA LYS A 109 -3.28 9.89 -12.53
C LYS A 109 -2.82 11.26 -12.09
N THR A 110 -2.69 12.17 -13.00
CA THR A 110 -2.35 13.57 -12.69
C THR A 110 -3.37 14.51 -13.33
N ASP A 111 -3.54 15.66 -12.74
CA ASP A 111 -4.36 16.72 -13.32
C ASP A 111 -3.62 17.47 -14.44
N SER A 112 -2.38 17.13 -14.71
CA SER A 112 -1.54 17.75 -15.74
C SER A 112 -1.56 16.92 -17.03
N THR A 113 -1.71 17.60 -18.15
CA THR A 113 -1.61 16.99 -19.49
C THR A 113 -0.18 16.62 -19.88
N ASP A 114 0.80 17.17 -19.17
CA ASP A 114 2.22 16.95 -19.45
C ASP A 114 2.77 15.64 -18.84
N PHE A 115 2.02 15.08 -17.89
CA PHE A 115 2.34 13.78 -17.27
C PHE A 115 1.20 12.81 -17.52
N PRO A 116 1.30 11.97 -18.54
CA PRO A 116 0.37 10.86 -18.70
C PRO A 116 0.52 9.92 -17.51
N GLY A 117 -0.62 9.45 -16.98
CA GLY A 117 -0.60 8.45 -15.93
C GLY A 117 0.24 7.23 -16.34
N MET A 118 0.83 6.57 -15.36
CA MET A 118 1.63 5.37 -15.59
C MET A 118 1.19 4.25 -14.67
N ASP A 119 1.40 3.03 -15.13
CA ASP A 119 1.21 1.83 -14.33
C ASP A 119 2.54 1.36 -13.78
N LEU A 120 2.57 1.12 -12.47
CA LEU A 120 3.74 0.61 -11.77
C LEU A 120 3.39 -0.68 -11.04
N THR A 121 4.37 -1.54 -10.88
CA THR A 121 4.27 -2.70 -10.02
C THR A 121 5.34 -2.60 -8.93
N LEU A 122 4.88 -2.55 -7.68
CA LEU A 122 5.76 -2.54 -6.53
C LEU A 122 6.02 -3.97 -6.07
N THR A 123 7.24 -4.24 -5.68
CA THR A 123 7.62 -5.45 -4.97
C THR A 123 8.02 -5.13 -3.54
N ARG A 124 7.64 -6.01 -2.61
CA ARG A 124 8.02 -5.82 -1.21
C ARG A 124 9.52 -6.04 -1.06
N THR A 125 10.19 -5.06 -0.47
CA THR A 125 11.58 -5.25 -0.06
C THR A 125 11.59 -6.06 1.23
N THR A 126 12.33 -7.16 1.25
CA THR A 126 12.40 -8.09 2.39
C THR A 126 13.21 -7.54 3.57
N ASP A 127 13.75 -6.34 3.44
CA ASP A 127 14.41 -5.69 4.56
C ASP A 127 13.37 -5.27 5.60
N ALA A 128 13.45 -5.90 6.75
CA ALA A 128 12.59 -5.63 7.90
C ALA A 128 12.56 -4.12 8.22
N PRO A 129 11.40 -3.58 8.65
CA PRO A 129 11.33 -2.18 9.06
C PRO A 129 12.18 -1.97 10.31
N GLY A 130 13.31 -1.32 10.19
CA GLY A 130 14.07 -0.94 11.36
C GLY A 130 15.57 -1.03 11.25
N LYS A 131 16.14 -0.30 10.36
CA LYS A 131 17.39 0.42 10.59
C LYS A 131 17.62 1.37 9.41
N PRO A 132 17.69 2.69 9.62
CA PRO A 132 18.24 3.55 8.60
C PRO A 132 19.69 3.10 8.39
N THR A 133 19.95 2.44 7.28
CA THR A 133 21.33 2.24 6.83
C THR A 133 21.84 3.63 6.50
N ALA A 134 22.62 4.17 7.41
CA ALA A 134 23.36 5.39 7.15
C ALA A 134 24.12 5.20 5.83
N PRO A 135 24.15 6.19 4.94
CA PRO A 135 24.96 6.10 3.74
C PRO A 135 26.39 5.83 4.16
N ALA A 136 26.97 4.78 3.59
CA ALA A 136 28.38 4.46 3.82
C ALA A 136 29.19 5.70 3.51
N ALA A 137 29.88 6.20 4.53
CA ALA A 137 30.79 7.33 4.36
C ALA A 137 31.80 6.99 3.26
N PRO A 138 32.09 7.92 2.33
CA PRO A 138 33.08 7.66 1.30
C PRO A 138 34.41 7.36 2.00
N THR A 139 34.95 6.20 1.74
CA THR A 139 36.29 5.80 2.20
C THR A 139 37.28 6.79 1.61
N ALA A 140 37.88 7.60 2.43
CA ALA A 140 38.96 8.50 2.04
C ALA A 140 40.08 7.67 1.41
N PRO A 141 40.69 8.08 0.30
CA PRO A 141 41.81 7.37 -0.27
C PRO A 141 42.98 7.40 0.72
N ALA A 142 43.49 6.23 1.00
CA ALA A 142 44.69 6.08 1.84
C ALA A 142 45.84 6.85 1.20
N LYS A 143 46.42 7.78 1.96
CA LYS A 143 47.60 8.53 1.59
C LYS A 143 48.78 7.56 1.49
N ALA A 144 49.35 7.44 0.31
CA ALA A 144 50.57 6.64 0.12
C ALA A 144 51.73 7.19 0.95
N PRO A 145 52.55 6.33 1.56
CA PRO A 145 53.76 6.76 2.23
C PRO A 145 54.84 7.10 1.19
N GLN A 146 55.49 8.20 1.41
CA GLN A 146 56.77 8.53 0.73
C GLN A 146 57.92 7.81 1.41
#